data_93c8be3f88d183542e24550353c85ff4
#
_entry.id   93c8be3f88d183542e24550353c85ff4
#
_cell.length_a   1.000
_cell.length_b   1.000
_cell.length_c   1.000
_cell.angle_alpha   90.00
_cell.angle_beta   90.00
_cell.angle_gamma   90.00
#
_symmetry.space_group_name_H-M   'P 1'
#
loop_
_entity.id
_entity.type
_entity.pdbx_description
1 polymer ?
#
loop_
_entity_poly.entity_id
_entity_poly.type
_entity_poly.pdbx_seq_one_letter_code
_entity_poly.pdbx_strand_id
1 'polypeptide(L)'
;MGFLILALLIPRMYSLLNTIWIGHIDYSSIAIAEQYEFMGILIEIVNEGVPFGVLALVSQNYKNRNVVLKQLFAGIVLQLILSTTLSIIIISNMPVFVQIIGTSAEIVDKTIRYLSLRALALPFNSLALLLIIGIKSLNRAKLSLEIVSINVLLNIILDLFLISNFPFSLQLGLDGAAIGYLISNITYCLTALGGIIAILRIKRQEFKTQDFLGNSKSLFKIGGWTGIDSFVRNFFYFFVLQILNFMGKNQFAGFQLFQKIMWTVLIPIIAISEGTAIRVGNYLMNEDTKKRIPSLLATSSFLGFIIVGGFGLVGIFAIDSIGYIFTSNPDVIGFSSLMFFWQIIPYILFAIAMNLRGLFFGTGKTYNILIISLILNLGVIFPFFLLINSSFLPQSFESIMLMFVFVDLIDIIITYLLVRHLLNKL
;
A
#
# COMPACT_ATOMS: atom_id res chain seq x y z
N MET A 1 -5.71 15.90 -8.99
CA MET A 1 -6.24 14.96 -8.00
C MET A 1 -6.93 13.76 -8.67
N GLY A 2 -7.93 13.95 -9.56
CA GLY A 2 -8.64 12.85 -10.21
C GLY A 2 -7.75 11.80 -10.87
N PHE A 3 -6.70 12.19 -11.56
CA PHE A 3 -5.74 11.25 -12.17
C PHE A 3 -5.00 10.40 -11.14
N LEU A 4 -4.72 10.91 -9.94
CA LEU A 4 -4.09 10.13 -8.86
C LEU A 4 -5.06 9.09 -8.30
N ILE A 5 -6.33 9.46 -8.11
CA ILE A 5 -7.37 8.54 -7.65
C ILE A 5 -7.54 7.39 -8.65
N LEU A 6 -7.69 7.72 -9.94
CA LEU A 6 -7.84 6.71 -11.00
C LEU A 6 -6.61 5.80 -11.12
N ALA A 7 -5.40 6.36 -10.97
CA ALA A 7 -4.16 5.58 -11.02
C ALA A 7 -4.01 4.56 -9.88
N LEU A 8 -4.72 4.74 -8.76
CA LEU A 8 -4.78 3.76 -7.66
C LEU A 8 -6.02 2.86 -7.76
N LEU A 9 -7.14 3.39 -8.25
CA LEU A 9 -8.39 2.63 -8.34
C LEU A 9 -8.35 1.54 -9.42
N ILE A 10 -7.81 1.87 -10.61
CA ILE A 10 -7.77 0.93 -11.74
C ILE A 10 -7.03 -0.38 -11.41
N PRO A 11 -5.83 -0.38 -10.80
CA PRO A 11 -5.17 -1.62 -10.40
C PRO A 11 -5.95 -2.41 -9.34
N ARG A 12 -6.67 -1.71 -8.44
CA ARG A 12 -7.50 -2.38 -7.42
C ARG A 12 -8.69 -3.09 -8.04
N MET A 13 -9.35 -2.45 -9.00
CA MET A 13 -10.45 -3.09 -9.76
C MET A 13 -9.95 -4.31 -10.53
N TYR A 14 -8.77 -4.20 -11.17
CA TYR A 14 -8.16 -5.35 -11.83
C TYR A 14 -7.84 -6.49 -10.86
N SER A 15 -7.31 -6.19 -9.67
CA SER A 15 -7.04 -7.22 -8.65
C SER A 15 -8.29 -8.05 -8.31
N LEU A 16 -9.47 -7.41 -8.24
CA LEU A 16 -10.74 -8.13 -8.03
C LEU A 16 -11.09 -9.03 -9.22
N LEU A 17 -10.92 -8.55 -10.45
CA LEU A 17 -11.14 -9.35 -11.66
C LEU A 17 -10.17 -10.54 -11.76
N ASN A 18 -8.90 -10.33 -11.44
CA ASN A 18 -7.89 -11.39 -11.43
C ASN A 18 -8.23 -12.50 -10.42
N THR A 19 -8.73 -12.14 -9.24
CA THR A 19 -9.20 -13.12 -8.25
C THR A 19 -10.33 -13.99 -8.80
N ILE A 20 -11.25 -13.40 -9.57
CA ILE A 20 -12.34 -14.16 -10.23
C ILE A 20 -11.77 -15.17 -11.23
N TRP A 21 -10.82 -14.77 -12.07
CA TRP A 21 -10.20 -15.67 -13.04
C TRP A 21 -9.42 -16.81 -12.38
N ILE A 22 -8.62 -16.49 -11.36
CA ILE A 22 -7.90 -17.50 -10.57
C ILE A 22 -8.88 -18.51 -9.93
N GLY A 23 -10.03 -18.02 -9.45
CA GLY A 23 -11.07 -18.87 -8.87
C GLY A 23 -11.70 -19.87 -9.84
N HIS A 24 -11.65 -19.59 -11.14
CA HIS A 24 -12.17 -20.50 -12.16
C HIS A 24 -11.16 -21.57 -12.62
N ILE A 25 -9.88 -21.48 -12.18
CA ILE A 25 -8.86 -22.48 -12.51
C ILE A 25 -9.13 -23.77 -11.74
N ASP A 26 -9.16 -23.67 -10.40
CA ASP A 26 -9.28 -24.79 -9.46
C ASP A 26 -9.65 -24.21 -8.10
N TYR A 27 -10.40 -24.93 -7.29
CA TYR A 27 -10.82 -24.47 -5.96
C TYR A 27 -9.65 -24.13 -5.02
N SER A 28 -8.50 -24.80 -5.18
CA SER A 28 -7.29 -24.55 -4.39
C SER A 28 -6.51 -23.32 -4.86
N SER A 29 -6.76 -22.83 -6.09
CA SER A 29 -6.00 -21.76 -6.71
C SER A 29 -6.13 -20.42 -5.99
N ILE A 30 -7.31 -20.10 -5.45
CA ILE A 30 -7.51 -18.90 -4.62
C ILE A 30 -6.68 -19.01 -3.34
N ALA A 31 -6.74 -20.17 -2.65
CA ALA A 31 -5.99 -20.37 -1.42
C ALA A 31 -4.48 -20.23 -1.62
N ILE A 32 -3.96 -20.70 -2.76
CA ILE A 32 -2.55 -20.53 -3.14
C ILE A 32 -2.23 -19.06 -3.43
N ALA A 33 -3.08 -18.38 -4.19
CA ALA A 33 -2.88 -16.98 -4.56
C ALA A 33 -2.92 -16.03 -3.34
N GLU A 34 -3.83 -16.28 -2.40
CA GLU A 34 -3.96 -15.49 -1.16
C GLU A 34 -2.70 -15.60 -0.26
N GLN A 35 -1.92 -16.70 -0.36
CA GLN A 35 -0.67 -16.81 0.39
C GLN A 35 0.39 -15.79 -0.03
N TYR A 36 0.24 -15.16 -1.21
CA TYR A 36 1.08 -14.04 -1.62
C TYR A 36 0.94 -12.82 -0.70
N GLU A 37 -0.19 -12.62 -0.05
CA GLU A 37 -0.42 -11.54 0.90
C GLU A 37 0.55 -11.59 2.10
N PHE A 38 0.94 -12.82 2.55
CA PHE A 38 1.95 -12.96 3.60
C PHE A 38 3.35 -12.49 3.15
N MET A 39 3.67 -12.65 1.86
CA MET A 39 4.90 -12.06 1.31
C MET A 39 4.80 -10.53 1.26
N GLY A 40 3.58 -9.99 1.12
CA GLY A 40 3.29 -8.56 1.12
C GLY A 40 3.91 -7.84 2.31
N ILE A 41 3.89 -8.45 3.50
CA ILE A 41 4.47 -7.91 4.73
C ILE A 41 5.95 -7.51 4.55
N LEU A 42 6.75 -8.37 3.92
CA LEU A 42 8.17 -8.10 3.66
C LEU A 42 8.36 -7.16 2.46
N ILE A 43 7.52 -7.30 1.44
CA ILE A 43 7.57 -6.53 0.20
C ILE A 43 7.24 -5.06 0.47
N GLU A 44 6.29 -4.76 1.35
CA GLU A 44 5.89 -3.40 1.71
C GLU A 44 7.04 -2.58 2.31
N ILE A 45 7.94 -3.19 3.09
CA ILE A 45 9.13 -2.51 3.64
C ILE A 45 9.94 -1.85 2.52
N VAL A 46 10.13 -2.57 1.40
CA VAL A 46 10.88 -2.09 0.24
C VAL A 46 10.04 -1.13 -0.61
N ASN A 47 8.75 -1.41 -0.77
CA ASN A 47 7.85 -0.62 -1.61
C ASN A 47 7.43 0.70 -0.96
N GLU A 48 7.48 0.82 0.36
CA GLU A 48 7.22 2.08 1.06
C GLU A 48 8.51 2.84 1.39
N GLY A 49 9.63 2.14 1.60
CA GLY A 49 10.88 2.77 2.01
C GLY A 49 11.42 3.77 0.98
N VAL A 50 12.12 3.29 -0.02
CA VAL A 50 12.80 4.16 -1.01
C VAL A 50 11.84 5.05 -1.79
N PRO A 51 10.65 4.57 -2.24
CA PRO A 51 9.70 5.39 -2.99
C PRO A 51 9.22 6.64 -2.25
N PHE A 52 8.95 6.57 -0.94
CA PHE A 52 8.59 7.77 -0.18
C PHE A 52 9.77 8.73 0.03
N GLY A 53 11.00 8.21 0.08
CA GLY A 53 12.20 9.05 0.02
C GLY A 53 12.29 9.83 -1.30
N VAL A 54 12.04 9.16 -2.42
CA VAL A 54 11.97 9.78 -3.76
C VAL A 54 10.84 10.80 -3.83
N LEU A 55 9.64 10.46 -3.32
CA LEU A 55 8.50 11.38 -3.28
C LEU A 55 8.89 12.70 -2.59
N ALA A 56 9.48 12.63 -1.41
CA ALA A 56 9.89 13.82 -0.65
C ALA A 56 10.93 14.65 -1.41
N LEU A 57 12.05 14.03 -1.78
CA LEU A 57 13.19 14.75 -2.36
C LEU A 57 12.90 15.29 -3.76
N VAL A 58 12.26 14.50 -4.61
CA VAL A 58 11.94 14.93 -5.99
C VAL A 58 10.87 16.03 -5.98
N SER A 59 9.84 15.93 -5.14
CA SER A 59 8.81 16.97 -5.06
C SER A 59 9.37 18.30 -4.52
N GLN A 60 10.33 18.25 -3.59
CA GLN A 60 11.02 19.44 -3.08
C GLN A 60 11.95 20.10 -4.11
N ASN A 61 12.39 19.35 -5.11
CA ASN A 61 13.39 19.82 -6.10
C ASN A 61 12.88 19.74 -7.54
N TYR A 62 11.56 19.58 -7.78
CA TYR A 62 11.00 19.24 -9.09
C TYR A 62 11.36 20.21 -10.23
N LYS A 63 11.73 21.47 -9.92
CA LYS A 63 12.20 22.47 -10.89
C LYS A 63 13.70 22.33 -11.22
N ASN A 64 14.48 21.67 -10.36
CA ASN A 64 15.91 21.51 -10.57
C ASN A 64 16.21 20.15 -11.18
N ARG A 65 16.23 20.09 -12.52
CA ARG A 65 16.43 18.85 -13.29
C ARG A 65 17.67 18.06 -12.84
N ASN A 66 18.79 18.73 -12.58
CA ASN A 66 20.04 18.04 -12.23
C ASN A 66 19.97 17.37 -10.85
N VAL A 67 19.32 18.02 -9.87
CA VAL A 67 19.10 17.44 -8.54
C VAL A 67 18.15 16.28 -8.63
N VAL A 68 17.03 16.43 -9.36
CA VAL A 68 16.04 15.36 -9.60
C VAL A 68 16.69 14.14 -10.24
N LEU A 69 17.53 14.33 -11.26
CA LEU A 69 18.24 13.22 -11.92
C LEU A 69 19.09 12.42 -10.92
N LYS A 70 19.86 13.13 -10.07
CA LYS A 70 20.69 12.50 -9.05
C LYS A 70 19.85 11.69 -8.05
N GLN A 71 18.75 12.27 -7.58
CA GLN A 71 17.85 11.63 -6.61
C GLN A 71 17.15 10.41 -7.20
N LEU A 72 16.65 10.51 -8.43
CA LEU A 72 16.00 9.38 -9.12
C LEU A 72 17.00 8.27 -9.42
N PHE A 73 18.20 8.59 -9.92
CA PHE A 73 19.23 7.60 -10.19
C PHE A 73 19.61 6.83 -8.92
N ALA A 74 19.87 7.56 -7.82
CA ALA A 74 20.16 6.92 -6.54
C ALA A 74 19.00 6.06 -6.03
N GLY A 75 17.75 6.53 -6.21
CA GLY A 75 16.54 5.78 -5.86
C GLY A 75 16.40 4.49 -6.68
N ILE A 76 16.61 4.56 -8.00
CA ILE A 76 16.57 3.40 -8.91
C ILE A 76 17.57 2.34 -8.48
N VAL A 77 18.84 2.72 -8.27
CA VAL A 77 19.89 1.78 -7.89
C VAL A 77 19.60 1.17 -6.52
N LEU A 78 19.23 1.98 -5.53
CA LEU A 78 18.91 1.51 -4.18
C LEU A 78 17.70 0.56 -4.20
N GLN A 79 16.64 0.91 -4.93
CA GLN A 79 15.44 0.08 -5.06
C GLN A 79 15.75 -1.27 -5.72
N LEU A 80 16.55 -1.26 -6.80
CA LEU A 80 16.97 -2.50 -7.46
C LEU A 80 17.79 -3.40 -6.54
N ILE A 81 18.75 -2.83 -5.79
CA ILE A 81 19.54 -3.62 -4.84
C ILE A 81 18.63 -4.24 -3.77
N LEU A 82 17.79 -3.44 -3.12
CA LEU A 82 16.94 -3.92 -2.04
C LEU A 82 15.90 -4.94 -2.52
N SER A 83 15.20 -4.65 -3.61
CA SER A 83 14.15 -5.54 -4.12
C SER A 83 14.71 -6.84 -4.72
N THR A 84 15.87 -6.78 -5.39
CA THR A 84 16.54 -7.98 -5.90
C THR A 84 17.07 -8.84 -4.77
N THR A 85 17.70 -8.23 -3.75
CA THR A 85 18.18 -8.95 -2.56
C THR A 85 17.02 -9.63 -1.85
N LEU A 86 15.91 -8.91 -1.63
CA LEU A 86 14.71 -9.48 -1.02
C LEU A 86 14.12 -10.62 -1.86
N SER A 87 14.03 -10.46 -3.18
CA SER A 87 13.57 -11.50 -4.11
C SER A 87 14.42 -12.78 -4.00
N ILE A 88 15.75 -12.64 -4.00
CA ILE A 88 16.67 -13.77 -3.85
C ILE A 88 16.47 -14.45 -2.49
N ILE A 89 16.38 -13.68 -1.38
CA ILE A 89 16.15 -14.23 -0.05
C ILE A 89 14.84 -15.03 0.00
N ILE A 90 13.75 -14.48 -0.53
CA ILE A 90 12.44 -15.12 -0.55
C ILE A 90 12.51 -16.43 -1.37
N ILE A 91 13.04 -16.38 -2.59
CA ILE A 91 13.11 -17.55 -3.48
C ILE A 91 13.98 -18.65 -2.88
N SER A 92 15.15 -18.30 -2.31
CA SER A 92 16.08 -19.27 -1.72
C SER A 92 15.51 -19.96 -0.47
N ASN A 93 14.55 -19.31 0.23
CA ASN A 93 13.94 -19.84 1.44
C ASN A 93 12.45 -20.18 1.25
N MET A 94 11.98 -20.29 0.02
CA MET A 94 10.54 -20.49 -0.27
C MET A 94 9.93 -21.71 0.43
N PRO A 95 10.60 -22.90 0.49
CA PRO A 95 10.04 -24.03 1.23
C PRO A 95 9.81 -23.75 2.72
N VAL A 96 10.76 -23.06 3.37
CA VAL A 96 10.63 -22.64 4.78
C VAL A 96 9.49 -21.63 4.95
N PHE A 97 9.38 -20.70 4.03
CA PHE A 97 8.33 -19.68 4.05
C PHE A 97 6.94 -20.31 3.94
N VAL A 98 6.74 -21.22 3.00
CA VAL A 98 5.48 -21.97 2.80
C VAL A 98 5.13 -22.84 4.01
N GLN A 99 6.13 -23.40 4.68
CA GLN A 99 5.93 -24.16 5.92
C GLN A 99 5.49 -23.24 7.09
N ILE A 100 6.10 -22.07 7.24
CA ILE A 100 5.72 -21.07 8.27
C ILE A 100 4.27 -20.61 8.10
N ILE A 101 3.81 -20.45 6.85
CA ILE A 101 2.42 -20.07 6.55
C ILE A 101 1.44 -21.20 6.92
N GLY A 102 1.91 -22.42 7.05
CA GLY A 102 1.05 -23.58 7.37
C GLY A 102 0.29 -24.12 6.16
N THR A 103 0.89 -24.05 4.97
CA THR A 103 0.32 -24.57 3.72
C THR A 103 0.08 -26.09 3.84
N SER A 104 -1.12 -26.54 3.42
CA SER A 104 -1.44 -27.96 3.42
C SER A 104 -0.55 -28.75 2.44
N ALA A 105 -0.19 -30.00 2.80
CA ALA A 105 0.72 -30.86 2.03
C ALA A 105 0.29 -31.05 0.57
N GLU A 106 -1.02 -31.04 0.31
CA GLU A 106 -1.58 -31.24 -1.04
C GLU A 106 -1.24 -30.11 -2.04
N ILE A 107 -1.01 -28.90 -1.56
CA ILE A 107 -0.79 -27.72 -2.42
C ILE A 107 0.59 -27.10 -2.28
N VAL A 108 1.48 -27.66 -1.42
CA VAL A 108 2.82 -27.10 -1.12
C VAL A 108 3.63 -26.87 -2.40
N ASP A 109 3.77 -27.85 -3.26
CA ASP A 109 4.60 -27.76 -4.47
C ASP A 109 4.06 -26.71 -5.45
N LYS A 110 2.74 -26.67 -5.65
CA LYS A 110 2.09 -25.64 -6.46
C LYS A 110 2.32 -24.23 -5.88
N THR A 111 2.21 -24.11 -4.55
CA THR A 111 2.43 -22.86 -3.82
C THR A 111 3.87 -22.36 -3.97
N ILE A 112 4.85 -23.25 -3.75
CA ILE A 112 6.29 -22.93 -3.90
C ILE A 112 6.55 -22.40 -5.30
N ARG A 113 6.04 -23.07 -6.33
CA ARG A 113 6.24 -22.70 -7.73
C ARG A 113 5.58 -21.34 -8.04
N TYR A 114 4.31 -21.16 -7.66
CA TYR A 114 3.58 -19.91 -7.88
C TYR A 114 4.24 -18.73 -7.18
N LEU A 115 4.54 -18.85 -5.88
CA LEU A 115 5.14 -17.77 -5.10
C LEU A 115 6.56 -17.44 -5.55
N SER A 116 7.34 -18.43 -6.01
CA SER A 116 8.67 -18.20 -6.56
C SER A 116 8.62 -17.40 -7.86
N LEU A 117 7.69 -17.72 -8.76
CA LEU A 117 7.47 -16.94 -9.98
C LEU A 117 7.00 -15.52 -9.68
N ARG A 118 6.12 -15.34 -8.70
CA ARG A 118 5.69 -14.01 -8.22
C ARG A 118 6.85 -13.22 -7.61
N ALA A 119 7.73 -13.87 -6.84
CA ALA A 119 8.91 -13.26 -6.24
C ALA A 119 9.93 -12.79 -7.30
N LEU A 120 10.06 -13.48 -8.42
CA LEU A 120 10.88 -13.03 -9.57
C LEU A 120 10.42 -11.69 -10.15
N ALA A 121 9.13 -11.38 -10.07
CA ALA A 121 8.59 -10.10 -10.56
C ALA A 121 8.87 -8.93 -9.59
N LEU A 122 9.25 -9.20 -8.34
CA LEU A 122 9.41 -8.19 -7.29
C LEU A 122 10.36 -7.04 -7.67
N PRO A 123 11.57 -7.26 -8.23
CA PRO A 123 12.45 -6.16 -8.61
C PRO A 123 11.82 -5.22 -9.63
N PHE A 124 11.10 -5.77 -10.61
CA PHE A 124 10.44 -4.98 -11.66
C PHE A 124 9.24 -4.22 -11.12
N ASN A 125 8.41 -4.87 -10.31
CA ASN A 125 7.25 -4.23 -9.67
C ASN A 125 7.68 -3.07 -8.76
N SER A 126 8.63 -3.33 -7.84
CA SER A 126 9.12 -2.34 -6.90
C SER A 126 9.78 -1.15 -7.61
N LEU A 127 10.54 -1.41 -8.67
CA LEU A 127 11.14 -0.34 -9.47
C LEU A 127 10.07 0.47 -10.22
N ALA A 128 9.08 -0.18 -10.81
CA ALA A 128 7.97 0.50 -11.48
C ALA A 128 7.22 1.42 -10.52
N LEU A 129 6.92 0.98 -9.30
CA LEU A 129 6.27 1.79 -8.26
C LEU A 129 7.10 3.03 -7.92
N LEU A 130 8.42 2.89 -7.73
CA LEU A 130 9.31 4.02 -7.49
C LEU A 130 9.29 5.02 -8.65
N LEU A 131 9.35 4.54 -9.90
CA LEU A 131 9.33 5.38 -11.09
C LEU A 131 8.00 6.13 -11.25
N ILE A 132 6.88 5.47 -10.98
CA ILE A 132 5.54 6.08 -10.98
C ILE A 132 5.43 7.17 -9.91
N ILE A 133 5.94 6.94 -8.70
CA ILE A 133 6.01 7.97 -7.66
C ILE A 133 6.89 9.13 -8.11
N GLY A 134 8.02 8.86 -8.77
CA GLY A 134 8.86 9.89 -9.38
C GLY A 134 8.12 10.72 -10.43
N ILE A 135 7.36 10.10 -11.34
CA ILE A 135 6.53 10.76 -12.35
C ILE A 135 5.47 11.66 -11.69
N LYS A 136 4.77 11.15 -10.66
CA LYS A 136 3.79 11.91 -9.90
C LYS A 136 4.44 13.12 -9.18
N SER A 137 5.62 12.93 -8.59
CA SER A 137 6.38 13.98 -7.90
C SER A 137 6.85 15.09 -8.84
N LEU A 138 6.99 14.79 -10.13
CA LEU A 138 7.25 15.75 -11.20
C LEU A 138 5.98 16.43 -11.73
N ASN A 139 4.86 16.33 -11.02
CA ASN A 139 3.55 16.87 -11.41
C ASN A 139 3.00 16.30 -12.73
N ARG A 140 3.36 15.08 -13.09
CA ARG A 140 2.91 14.38 -14.31
C ARG A 140 1.91 13.25 -14.00
N ALA A 141 0.95 13.51 -13.10
CA ALA A 141 -0.05 12.52 -12.66
C ALA A 141 -0.87 11.91 -13.82
N LYS A 142 -1.12 12.66 -14.92
CA LYS A 142 -1.79 12.12 -16.10
C LYS A 142 -0.96 11.02 -16.76
N LEU A 143 0.33 11.24 -16.95
CA LEU A 143 1.22 10.22 -17.52
C LEU A 143 1.33 8.99 -16.60
N SER A 144 1.34 9.17 -15.29
CA SER A 144 1.31 8.01 -14.37
C SER A 144 0.04 7.19 -14.54
N LEU A 145 -1.12 7.82 -14.71
CA LEU A 145 -2.37 7.12 -15.01
C LEU A 145 -2.31 6.36 -16.34
N GLU A 146 -1.80 6.98 -17.40
CA GLU A 146 -1.66 6.35 -18.72
C GLU A 146 -0.79 5.09 -18.64
N ILE A 147 0.37 5.16 -17.97
CA ILE A 147 1.28 4.00 -17.80
C ILE A 147 0.62 2.89 -16.96
N VAL A 148 -0.04 3.25 -15.85
CA VAL A 148 -0.77 2.28 -15.01
C VAL A 148 -1.90 1.61 -15.80
N SER A 149 -2.65 2.38 -16.58
CA SER A 149 -3.74 1.84 -17.42
C SER A 149 -3.23 0.87 -18.48
N ILE A 150 -2.10 1.19 -19.14
CA ILE A 150 -1.45 0.28 -20.09
C ILE A 150 -1.05 -1.03 -19.41
N ASN A 151 -0.46 -0.95 -18.21
CA ASN A 151 -0.09 -2.14 -17.44
C ASN A 151 -1.30 -3.01 -17.10
N VAL A 152 -2.40 -2.40 -16.63
CA VAL A 152 -3.63 -3.14 -16.31
C VAL A 152 -4.23 -3.78 -17.55
N LEU A 153 -4.32 -3.07 -18.66
CA LEU A 153 -4.80 -3.63 -19.92
C LEU A 153 -3.94 -4.82 -20.38
N LEU A 154 -2.62 -4.71 -20.25
CA LEU A 154 -1.71 -5.81 -20.57
C LEU A 154 -1.95 -7.02 -19.65
N ASN A 155 -2.15 -6.81 -18.35
CA ASN A 155 -2.49 -7.89 -17.44
C ASN A 155 -3.79 -8.60 -17.86
N ILE A 156 -4.84 -7.84 -18.18
CA ILE A 156 -6.10 -8.41 -18.67
C ILE A 156 -5.88 -9.27 -19.93
N ILE A 157 -5.11 -8.75 -20.89
CA ILE A 157 -4.80 -9.48 -22.13
C ILE A 157 -4.01 -10.76 -21.83
N LEU A 158 -3.01 -10.69 -20.93
CA LEU A 158 -2.22 -11.86 -20.55
C LEU A 158 -3.06 -12.89 -19.80
N ASP A 159 -3.95 -12.48 -18.91
CA ASP A 159 -4.85 -13.40 -18.22
C ASP A 159 -5.81 -14.10 -19.20
N LEU A 160 -6.34 -13.37 -20.19
CA LEU A 160 -7.15 -13.97 -21.27
C LEU A 160 -6.36 -14.99 -22.08
N PHE A 161 -5.08 -14.76 -22.34
CA PHE A 161 -4.24 -15.64 -23.13
C PHE A 161 -3.66 -16.82 -22.36
N LEU A 162 -3.35 -16.63 -21.06
CA LEU A 162 -2.59 -17.62 -20.31
C LEU A 162 -3.46 -18.48 -19.38
N ILE A 163 -4.59 -17.94 -18.89
CA ILE A 163 -5.37 -18.62 -17.85
C ILE A 163 -6.85 -18.82 -18.16
N SER A 164 -7.42 -18.07 -19.11
CA SER A 164 -8.85 -18.17 -19.39
C SER A 164 -9.26 -19.54 -20.00
N ASN A 165 -10.56 -19.82 -19.96
CA ASN A 165 -11.11 -21.02 -20.60
C ASN A 165 -11.46 -20.83 -22.09
N PHE A 166 -11.01 -19.74 -22.73
CA PHE A 166 -11.25 -19.51 -24.15
C PHE A 166 -10.42 -20.46 -25.02
N PRO A 167 -10.90 -20.82 -26.23
CA PRO A 167 -10.22 -21.77 -27.12
C PRO A 167 -8.82 -21.35 -27.56
N PHE A 168 -8.52 -20.06 -27.52
CA PHE A 168 -7.22 -19.51 -27.90
C PHE A 168 -6.24 -19.39 -26.71
N SER A 169 -6.69 -19.70 -25.49
CA SER A 169 -5.88 -19.62 -24.28
C SER A 169 -4.96 -20.83 -24.15
N LEU A 170 -3.76 -20.61 -23.62
CA LEU A 170 -2.80 -21.66 -23.29
C LEU A 170 -3.19 -22.47 -22.06
N GLN A 171 -4.15 -22.01 -21.27
CA GLN A 171 -4.69 -22.68 -20.08
C GLN A 171 -3.62 -23.16 -19.09
N LEU A 172 -2.59 -22.33 -18.85
CA LEU A 172 -1.45 -22.65 -17.99
C LEU A 172 -1.81 -22.64 -16.48
N GLY A 173 -3.06 -22.36 -16.13
CA GLY A 173 -3.51 -22.30 -14.75
C GLY A 173 -2.77 -21.25 -13.91
N LEU A 174 -2.43 -21.59 -12.67
CA LEU A 174 -1.71 -20.67 -11.75
C LEU A 174 -0.34 -20.24 -12.26
N ASP A 175 0.38 -21.13 -12.95
CA ASP A 175 1.66 -20.75 -13.57
C ASP A 175 1.45 -19.65 -14.60
N GLY A 176 0.37 -19.73 -15.39
CA GLY A 176 -0.01 -18.69 -16.35
C GLY A 176 -0.27 -17.34 -15.66
N ALA A 177 -0.97 -17.33 -14.53
CA ALA A 177 -1.19 -16.12 -13.75
C ALA A 177 0.11 -15.50 -13.23
N ALA A 178 1.05 -16.32 -12.74
CA ALA A 178 2.34 -15.85 -12.26
C ALA A 178 3.25 -15.35 -13.39
N ILE A 179 3.27 -16.02 -14.54
CA ILE A 179 4.02 -15.60 -15.75
C ILE A 179 3.44 -14.31 -16.31
N GLY A 180 2.11 -14.19 -16.40
CA GLY A 180 1.43 -12.98 -16.82
C GLY A 180 1.80 -11.79 -15.94
N TYR A 181 1.78 -11.98 -14.63
CA TYR A 181 2.22 -10.97 -13.66
C TYR A 181 3.69 -10.57 -13.86
N LEU A 182 4.60 -11.52 -14.09
CA LEU A 182 6.01 -11.22 -14.36
C LEU A 182 6.19 -10.38 -15.62
N ILE A 183 5.60 -10.81 -16.76
CA ILE A 183 5.69 -10.11 -18.04
C ILE A 183 5.12 -8.69 -17.91
N SER A 184 3.96 -8.54 -17.28
CA SER A 184 3.33 -7.23 -17.12
C SER A 184 4.18 -6.30 -16.26
N ASN A 185 4.79 -6.78 -15.17
CA ASN A 185 5.65 -5.95 -14.33
C ASN A 185 6.97 -5.56 -15.02
N ILE A 186 7.55 -6.41 -15.86
CA ILE A 186 8.68 -6.03 -16.73
C ILE A 186 8.26 -4.89 -17.66
N THR A 187 7.11 -5.02 -18.33
CA THR A 187 6.60 -3.99 -19.24
C THR A 187 6.25 -2.70 -18.48
N TYR A 188 5.66 -2.82 -17.30
CA TYR A 188 5.35 -1.69 -16.41
C TYR A 188 6.62 -0.91 -16.02
N CYS A 189 7.67 -1.63 -15.64
CA CYS A 189 8.97 -1.04 -15.34
C CYS A 189 9.57 -0.32 -16.55
N LEU A 190 9.55 -0.93 -17.72
CA LEU A 190 10.11 -0.37 -18.96
C LEU A 190 9.33 0.88 -19.41
N THR A 191 8.01 0.84 -19.36
CA THR A 191 7.16 1.99 -19.74
C THR A 191 7.31 3.15 -18.74
N ALA A 192 7.39 2.86 -17.43
CA ALA A 192 7.65 3.88 -16.42
C ALA A 192 9.04 4.51 -16.57
N LEU A 193 10.06 3.70 -16.85
CA LEU A 193 11.42 4.18 -17.15
C LEU A 193 11.45 5.07 -18.41
N GLY A 194 10.79 4.64 -19.47
CA GLY A 194 10.61 5.43 -20.69
C GLY A 194 9.93 6.78 -20.40
N GLY A 195 8.92 6.80 -19.53
CA GLY A 195 8.25 8.01 -19.06
C GLY A 195 9.20 8.99 -18.36
N ILE A 196 10.03 8.50 -17.44
CA ILE A 196 11.05 9.33 -16.76
C ILE A 196 12.07 9.88 -17.76
N ILE A 197 12.57 9.04 -18.66
CA ILE A 197 13.55 9.45 -19.71
C ILE A 197 12.94 10.55 -20.59
N ALA A 198 11.68 10.41 -20.99
CA ALA A 198 11.00 11.40 -21.83
C ALA A 198 10.76 12.74 -21.10
N ILE A 199 10.31 12.70 -19.82
CA ILE A 199 10.09 13.91 -19.01
C ILE A 199 11.40 14.69 -18.82
N LEU A 200 12.46 13.99 -18.44
CA LEU A 200 13.73 14.60 -18.07
C LEU A 200 14.68 14.76 -19.26
N ARG A 201 14.32 14.23 -20.43
CA ARG A 201 15.17 14.27 -21.66
C ARG A 201 16.59 13.81 -21.36
N ILE A 202 16.71 12.63 -20.72
CA ILE A 202 17.99 12.11 -20.23
C ILE A 202 18.91 11.73 -21.41
N LYS A 203 20.16 12.20 -21.37
CA LYS A 203 21.20 11.81 -22.34
C LYS A 203 22.08 10.72 -21.72
N ARG A 204 22.55 9.77 -22.57
CA ARG A 204 23.37 8.62 -22.14
C ARG A 204 24.61 9.02 -21.33
N GLN A 205 25.20 10.19 -21.61
CA GLN A 205 26.40 10.69 -20.91
C GLN A 205 26.12 11.13 -19.46
N GLU A 206 24.88 11.51 -19.13
CA GLU A 206 24.51 12.04 -17.81
C GLU A 206 24.52 10.97 -16.70
N PHE A 207 24.41 9.69 -17.06
CA PHE A 207 24.49 8.58 -16.10
C PHE A 207 25.90 8.39 -15.48
N LYS A 208 26.96 8.86 -16.13
CA LYS A 208 28.35 8.65 -15.68
C LYS A 208 28.81 9.60 -14.56
N THR A 209 28.09 10.67 -14.30
CA THR A 209 28.55 11.77 -13.43
C THR A 209 27.75 11.91 -12.12
N GLN A 210 26.98 10.87 -11.74
CA GLN A 210 26.07 10.99 -10.60
C GLN A 210 26.76 10.63 -9.28
N ASP A 211 26.65 11.51 -8.28
CA ASP A 211 27.04 11.24 -6.90
C ASP A 211 26.00 10.29 -6.26
N PHE A 212 26.27 8.98 -6.37
CA PHE A 212 25.39 7.95 -5.83
C PHE A 212 25.35 7.95 -4.31
N LEU A 213 26.51 8.00 -3.65
CA LEU A 213 26.61 7.81 -2.19
C LEU A 213 25.91 8.92 -1.40
N GLY A 214 26.13 10.19 -1.76
CA GLY A 214 25.52 11.32 -1.06
C GLY A 214 24.00 11.33 -1.19
N ASN A 215 23.47 11.03 -2.39
CA ASN A 215 22.03 11.00 -2.63
C ASN A 215 21.36 9.77 -1.99
N SER A 216 22.01 8.60 -2.02
CA SER A 216 21.49 7.37 -1.38
C SER A 216 21.36 7.53 0.13
N LYS A 217 22.31 8.19 0.80
CA LYS A 217 22.23 8.46 2.24
C LYS A 217 21.01 9.30 2.60
N SER A 218 20.69 10.32 1.81
CA SER A 218 19.51 11.16 2.02
C SER A 218 18.21 10.40 1.79
N LEU A 219 18.13 9.58 0.73
CA LEU A 219 17.00 8.72 0.45
C LEU A 219 16.79 7.68 1.56
N PHE A 220 17.87 7.01 1.98
CA PHE A 220 17.80 6.02 3.04
C PHE A 220 17.39 6.63 4.39
N LYS A 221 17.85 7.86 4.69
CA LYS A 221 17.45 8.57 5.90
C LYS A 221 15.95 8.87 5.94
N ILE A 222 15.34 9.24 4.80
CA ILE A 222 13.91 9.54 4.72
C ILE A 222 13.10 8.26 4.57
N GLY A 223 13.46 7.42 3.61
CA GLY A 223 12.75 6.19 3.28
C GLY A 223 12.94 5.08 4.31
N GLY A 224 14.08 5.02 5.00
CA GLY A 224 14.33 4.02 6.03
C GLY A 224 13.31 4.08 7.17
N TRP A 225 12.91 5.28 7.60
CA TRP A 225 11.89 5.44 8.64
C TRP A 225 10.53 4.91 8.20
N THR A 226 10.14 5.12 6.93
CA THR A 226 8.88 4.56 6.39
C THR A 226 8.93 3.06 6.21
N GLY A 227 10.08 2.50 5.81
CA GLY A 227 10.26 1.05 5.74
C GLY A 227 10.18 0.38 7.12
N ILE A 228 10.80 0.98 8.16
CA ILE A 228 10.70 0.48 9.54
C ILE A 228 9.26 0.63 10.06
N ASP A 229 8.57 1.73 9.74
CA ASP A 229 7.17 1.92 10.07
C ASP A 229 6.30 0.81 9.49
N SER A 230 6.48 0.49 8.21
CA SER A 230 5.77 -0.60 7.53
C SER A 230 6.01 -1.94 8.22
N PHE A 231 7.26 -2.25 8.59
CA PHE A 231 7.57 -3.46 9.35
C PHE A 231 6.86 -3.50 10.70
N VAL A 232 6.91 -2.40 11.48
CA VAL A 232 6.26 -2.31 12.80
C VAL A 232 4.75 -2.54 12.68
N ARG A 233 4.07 -1.85 11.75
CA ARG A 233 2.63 -2.01 11.52
C ARG A 233 2.26 -3.46 11.20
N ASN A 234 2.95 -4.07 10.26
CA ASN A 234 2.67 -5.44 9.82
C ASN A 234 2.99 -6.47 10.91
N PHE A 235 4.09 -6.28 11.66
CA PHE A 235 4.44 -7.16 12.78
C PHE A 235 3.38 -7.16 13.87
N PHE A 236 2.88 -5.98 14.28
CA PHE A 236 1.85 -5.90 15.31
C PHE A 236 0.46 -6.32 14.79
N TYR A 237 0.17 -6.11 13.50
CA TYR A 237 -1.05 -6.63 12.89
C TYR A 237 -1.17 -8.15 12.96
N PHE A 238 -0.04 -8.86 12.95
CA PHE A 238 -0.02 -10.31 13.16
C PHE A 238 -0.65 -10.73 14.50
N PHE A 239 -0.44 -9.98 15.59
CA PHE A 239 -1.08 -10.25 16.89
C PHE A 239 -2.60 -10.07 16.82
N VAL A 240 -3.08 -9.09 16.07
CA VAL A 240 -4.53 -8.89 15.86
C VAL A 240 -5.14 -10.09 15.13
N LEU A 241 -4.48 -10.56 14.06
CA LEU A 241 -4.93 -11.75 13.32
C LEU A 241 -4.91 -13.02 14.19
N GLN A 242 -3.95 -13.14 15.08
CA GLN A 242 -3.86 -14.27 16.02
C GLN A 242 -5.07 -14.30 16.97
N ILE A 243 -5.45 -13.17 17.56
CA ILE A 243 -6.64 -13.10 18.43
C ILE A 243 -7.90 -13.46 17.62
N LEU A 244 -8.07 -12.90 16.44
CA LEU A 244 -9.23 -13.16 15.58
C LEU A 244 -9.37 -14.65 15.21
N ASN A 245 -8.26 -15.32 14.97
CA ASN A 245 -8.25 -16.75 14.68
C ASN A 245 -8.79 -17.60 15.85
N PHE A 246 -8.53 -17.18 17.10
CA PHE A 246 -9.07 -17.87 18.28
C PHE A 246 -10.57 -17.63 18.49
N MET A 247 -11.12 -16.55 17.96
CA MET A 247 -12.55 -16.22 18.14
C MET A 247 -13.49 -17.05 17.28
N GLY A 248 -13.01 -17.51 16.11
CA GLY A 248 -13.78 -18.35 15.21
C GLY A 248 -13.80 -17.87 13.75
N LYS A 249 -14.20 -18.78 12.87
CA LYS A 249 -14.14 -18.55 11.42
C LYS A 249 -15.03 -17.42 10.93
N ASN A 250 -16.23 -17.27 11.50
CA ASN A 250 -17.19 -16.24 11.06
C ASN A 250 -16.75 -14.84 11.50
N GLN A 251 -16.21 -14.69 12.71
CA GLN A 251 -15.65 -13.44 13.21
C GLN A 251 -14.46 -12.99 12.38
N PHE A 252 -13.52 -13.90 12.13
CA PHE A 252 -12.37 -13.65 11.29
C PHE A 252 -12.78 -13.23 9.87
N ALA A 253 -13.70 -13.97 9.24
CA ALA A 253 -14.21 -13.66 7.92
C ALA A 253 -14.95 -12.32 7.87
N GLY A 254 -15.77 -12.01 8.90
CA GLY A 254 -16.45 -10.71 9.01
C GLY A 254 -15.48 -9.54 9.15
N PHE A 255 -14.42 -9.69 9.94
CA PHE A 255 -13.34 -8.72 10.01
C PHE A 255 -12.65 -8.50 8.66
N GLN A 256 -12.28 -9.56 7.96
CA GLN A 256 -11.63 -9.47 6.64
C GLN A 256 -12.55 -8.83 5.60
N LEU A 257 -13.84 -9.15 5.62
CA LEU A 257 -14.84 -8.52 4.75
C LEU A 257 -14.92 -7.00 5.00
N PHE A 258 -15.03 -6.59 6.27
CA PHE A 258 -15.01 -5.18 6.65
C PHE A 258 -13.75 -4.47 6.16
N GLN A 259 -12.57 -5.05 6.42
CA GLN A 259 -11.30 -4.49 5.97
C GLN A 259 -11.25 -4.34 4.43
N LYS A 260 -11.70 -5.35 3.68
CA LYS A 260 -11.74 -5.30 2.21
C LYS A 260 -12.60 -4.15 1.69
N ILE A 261 -13.77 -3.93 2.31
CA ILE A 261 -14.66 -2.81 1.97
C ILE A 261 -13.98 -1.48 2.31
N MET A 262 -13.50 -1.32 3.53
CA MET A 262 -12.94 -0.05 4.00
C MET A 262 -11.66 0.35 3.26
N TRP A 263 -10.74 -0.58 3.00
CA TRP A 263 -9.54 -0.28 2.20
C TRP A 263 -9.89 0.17 0.79
N THR A 264 -11.00 -0.32 0.21
CA THR A 264 -11.48 0.16 -1.09
C THR A 264 -11.97 1.61 -1.00
N VAL A 265 -12.70 1.95 0.06
CA VAL A 265 -13.17 3.33 0.34
C VAL A 265 -11.99 4.28 0.62
N LEU A 266 -10.90 3.78 1.19
CA LEU A 266 -9.71 4.58 1.49
C LEU A 266 -8.82 4.88 0.27
N ILE A 267 -9.01 4.24 -0.89
CA ILE A 267 -8.20 4.52 -2.09
C ILE A 267 -8.18 6.01 -2.47
N PRO A 268 -9.31 6.73 -2.55
CA PRO A 268 -9.30 8.17 -2.78
C PRO A 268 -8.52 8.94 -1.72
N ILE A 269 -8.57 8.51 -0.46
CA ILE A 269 -7.87 9.16 0.65
C ILE A 269 -6.37 9.00 0.51
N ILE A 270 -5.90 7.79 0.16
CA ILE A 270 -4.48 7.52 -0.14
C ILE A 270 -4.00 8.44 -1.28
N ALA A 271 -4.78 8.57 -2.35
CA ALA A 271 -4.45 9.45 -3.47
C ALA A 271 -4.40 10.93 -3.07
N ILE A 272 -5.31 11.38 -2.21
CA ILE A 272 -5.34 12.76 -1.69
C ILE A 272 -4.13 12.99 -0.79
N SER A 273 -3.78 12.05 0.09
CA SER A 273 -2.62 12.13 0.97
C SER A 273 -1.31 12.20 0.16
N GLU A 274 -1.16 11.33 -0.85
CA GLU A 274 0.00 11.36 -1.76
C GLU A 274 0.09 12.69 -2.52
N GLY A 275 -1.03 13.17 -3.06
CA GLY A 275 -1.08 14.47 -3.74
C GLY A 275 -0.81 15.65 -2.80
N THR A 276 -1.20 15.55 -1.54
CA THR A 276 -0.90 16.53 -0.49
C THR A 276 0.59 16.54 -0.20
N ALA A 277 1.22 15.37 -0.05
CA ALA A 277 2.66 15.24 0.16
C ALA A 277 3.47 15.88 -0.98
N ILE A 278 3.11 15.60 -2.24
CA ILE A 278 3.75 16.19 -3.42
C ILE A 278 3.61 17.72 -3.41
N ARG A 279 2.41 18.24 -3.11
CA ARG A 279 2.19 19.70 -3.05
C ARG A 279 2.92 20.36 -1.90
N VAL A 280 2.97 19.73 -0.73
CA VAL A 280 3.80 20.20 0.40
C VAL A 280 5.24 20.33 -0.04
N GLY A 281 5.83 19.28 -0.64
CA GLY A 281 7.19 19.32 -1.18
C GLY A 281 7.40 20.49 -2.15
N ASN A 282 6.46 20.68 -3.09
CA ASN A 282 6.52 21.80 -4.05
C ASN A 282 6.45 23.17 -3.36
N TYR A 283 5.64 23.33 -2.30
CA TYR A 283 5.46 24.60 -1.60
C TYR A 283 6.67 24.97 -0.75
N LEU A 284 7.49 24.01 -0.32
CA LEU A 284 8.71 24.27 0.42
C LEU A 284 9.81 25.00 -0.39
N MET A 285 9.68 25.05 -1.72
CA MET A 285 10.65 25.72 -2.59
C MET A 285 10.63 27.25 -2.50
N ASN A 286 9.53 27.86 -2.00
CA ASN A 286 9.36 29.30 -1.95
C ASN A 286 8.63 29.70 -0.66
N GLU A 287 9.11 30.71 0.04
CA GLU A 287 8.54 31.22 1.30
C GLU A 287 7.07 31.65 1.16
N ASP A 288 6.68 32.28 0.03
CA ASP A 288 5.30 32.68 -0.20
C ASP A 288 4.34 31.51 -0.37
N THR A 289 4.82 30.39 -0.90
CA THR A 289 4.01 29.18 -1.07
C THR A 289 3.94 28.35 0.21
N LYS A 290 4.94 28.40 1.08
CA LYS A 290 4.92 27.73 2.39
C LYS A 290 3.70 28.14 3.23
N LYS A 291 3.31 29.41 3.19
CA LYS A 291 2.13 29.94 3.90
C LYS A 291 0.81 29.27 3.49
N ARG A 292 0.78 28.54 2.37
CA ARG A 292 -0.40 27.81 1.87
C ARG A 292 -0.48 26.37 2.41
N ILE A 293 0.56 25.88 3.08
CA ILE A 293 0.58 24.50 3.60
C ILE A 293 -0.56 24.23 4.57
N PRO A 294 -0.85 25.08 5.59
CA PRO A 294 -1.96 24.83 6.51
C PRO A 294 -3.32 24.75 5.79
N SER A 295 -3.59 25.63 4.83
CA SER A 295 -4.83 25.60 4.03
C SER A 295 -4.92 24.33 3.16
N LEU A 296 -3.80 23.87 2.59
CA LEU A 296 -3.74 22.62 1.84
C LEU A 296 -4.09 21.42 2.73
N LEU A 297 -3.50 21.36 3.93
CA LEU A 297 -3.78 20.28 4.89
C LEU A 297 -5.24 20.30 5.35
N ALA A 298 -5.79 21.47 5.64
CA ALA A 298 -7.20 21.61 6.01
C ALA A 298 -8.13 21.15 4.88
N THR A 299 -7.85 21.57 3.64
CA THR A 299 -8.66 21.16 2.46
C THR A 299 -8.58 19.67 2.20
N SER A 300 -7.40 19.06 2.26
CA SER A 300 -7.25 17.62 2.05
C SER A 300 -7.92 16.80 3.16
N SER A 301 -7.81 17.23 4.41
CA SER A 301 -8.49 16.61 5.55
C SER A 301 -10.01 16.71 5.45
N PHE A 302 -10.53 17.88 5.01
CA PHE A 302 -11.96 18.07 4.77
C PHE A 302 -12.49 17.18 3.64
N LEU A 303 -11.72 17.01 2.55
CA LEU A 303 -12.07 16.05 1.50
C LEU A 303 -12.12 14.62 2.04
N GLY A 304 -11.16 14.23 2.88
CA GLY A 304 -11.16 12.93 3.56
C GLY A 304 -12.41 12.72 4.41
N PHE A 305 -12.76 13.72 5.21
CA PHE A 305 -13.99 13.73 6.00
C PHE A 305 -15.25 13.53 5.13
N ILE A 306 -15.37 14.28 4.01
CA ILE A 306 -16.54 14.16 3.12
C ILE A 306 -16.62 12.76 2.49
N ILE A 307 -15.51 12.22 2.00
CA ILE A 307 -15.51 10.92 1.29
C ILE A 307 -15.87 9.79 2.25
N VAL A 308 -15.17 9.66 3.38
CA VAL A 308 -15.42 8.57 4.34
C VAL A 308 -16.72 8.81 5.10
N GLY A 309 -17.04 10.04 5.48
CA GLY A 309 -18.31 10.40 6.11
C GLY A 309 -19.51 10.18 5.18
N GLY A 310 -19.38 10.54 3.91
CA GLY A 310 -20.41 10.25 2.89
C GLY A 310 -20.64 8.76 2.69
N PHE A 311 -19.55 7.97 2.60
CA PHE A 311 -19.66 6.51 2.61
C PHE A 311 -20.31 5.99 3.89
N GLY A 312 -19.96 6.56 5.04
CA GLY A 312 -20.54 6.22 6.34
C GLY A 312 -22.06 6.42 6.35
N LEU A 313 -22.54 7.57 5.85
CA LEU A 313 -23.97 7.85 5.75
C LEU A 313 -24.71 6.85 4.84
N VAL A 314 -24.11 6.51 3.69
CA VAL A 314 -24.67 5.48 2.79
C VAL A 314 -24.60 4.11 3.44
N GLY A 315 -23.49 3.78 4.10
CA GLY A 315 -23.26 2.48 4.74
C GLY A 315 -24.24 2.19 5.87
N ILE A 316 -24.73 3.20 6.59
CA ILE A 316 -25.78 3.01 7.63
C ILE A 316 -26.99 2.24 7.08
N PHE A 317 -27.33 2.46 5.80
CA PHE A 317 -28.50 1.84 5.18
C PHE A 317 -28.13 0.69 4.23
N ALA A 318 -26.88 0.61 3.78
CA ALA A 318 -26.49 -0.27 2.67
C ALA A 318 -25.39 -1.28 3.02
N ILE A 319 -24.82 -1.26 4.24
CA ILE A 319 -23.63 -2.08 4.54
C ILE A 319 -23.92 -3.58 4.42
N ASP A 320 -25.07 -4.04 4.85
CA ASP A 320 -25.49 -5.45 4.71
C ASP A 320 -25.61 -5.82 3.23
N SER A 321 -26.26 -4.96 2.43
CA SER A 321 -26.41 -5.17 0.97
C SER A 321 -25.05 -5.21 0.26
N ILE A 322 -24.10 -4.38 0.69
CA ILE A 322 -22.72 -4.42 0.20
C ILE A 322 -22.06 -5.74 0.61
N GLY A 323 -22.30 -6.21 1.84
CA GLY A 323 -21.78 -7.50 2.33
C GLY A 323 -22.27 -8.69 1.48
N TYR A 324 -23.52 -8.69 1.06
CA TYR A 324 -24.11 -9.73 0.19
C TYR A 324 -23.45 -9.81 -1.19
N ILE A 325 -22.77 -8.78 -1.67
CA ILE A 325 -22.02 -8.83 -2.92
C ILE A 325 -20.82 -9.80 -2.79
N PHE A 326 -20.27 -9.95 -1.57
CA PHE A 326 -19.05 -10.72 -1.32
C PHE A 326 -19.33 -12.12 -0.76
N THR A 327 -20.39 -12.30 0.02
CA THR A 327 -20.72 -13.57 0.65
C THR A 327 -22.23 -13.71 0.90
N SER A 328 -22.72 -14.95 0.86
CA SER A 328 -24.09 -15.28 1.23
C SER A 328 -24.25 -15.71 2.70
N ASN A 329 -23.15 -15.75 3.48
CA ASN A 329 -23.18 -16.15 4.89
C ASN A 329 -23.67 -14.98 5.77
N PRO A 330 -24.86 -15.05 6.39
CA PRO A 330 -25.42 -13.95 7.16
C PRO A 330 -24.62 -13.64 8.43
N ASP A 331 -23.97 -14.62 9.06
CA ASP A 331 -23.14 -14.39 10.25
C ASP A 331 -21.90 -13.54 9.91
N VAL A 332 -21.25 -13.84 8.78
CA VAL A 332 -20.08 -13.07 8.29
C VAL A 332 -20.48 -11.63 7.99
N ILE A 333 -21.63 -11.44 7.34
CA ILE A 333 -22.17 -10.10 7.06
C ILE A 333 -22.47 -9.39 8.37
N GLY A 334 -23.13 -10.05 9.33
CA GLY A 334 -23.46 -9.48 10.63
C GLY A 334 -22.23 -8.98 11.40
N PHE A 335 -21.13 -9.77 11.45
CA PHE A 335 -19.87 -9.32 12.06
C PHE A 335 -19.22 -8.16 11.30
N SER A 336 -19.27 -8.17 9.96
CA SER A 336 -18.76 -7.06 9.14
C SER A 336 -19.55 -5.77 9.39
N SER A 337 -20.87 -5.85 9.47
CA SER A 337 -21.76 -4.71 9.73
C SER A 337 -21.58 -4.19 11.15
N LEU A 338 -21.45 -5.07 12.14
CA LEU A 338 -21.13 -4.69 13.52
C LEU A 338 -19.82 -3.90 13.58
N MET A 339 -18.78 -4.40 12.91
CA MET A 339 -17.49 -3.70 12.80
C MET A 339 -17.65 -2.32 12.14
N PHE A 340 -18.46 -2.22 11.07
CA PHE A 340 -18.72 -0.96 10.39
C PHE A 340 -19.32 0.08 11.33
N PHE A 341 -20.34 -0.27 12.10
CA PHE A 341 -20.99 0.68 13.02
C PHE A 341 -20.07 1.16 14.16
N TRP A 342 -19.16 0.31 14.61
CA TRP A 342 -18.15 0.72 15.61
C TRP A 342 -17.05 1.58 15.02
N GLN A 343 -16.67 1.30 13.77
CA GLN A 343 -15.43 1.83 13.18
C GLN A 343 -15.64 3.02 12.24
N ILE A 344 -16.88 3.33 11.84
CA ILE A 344 -17.08 4.39 10.82
C ILE A 344 -16.59 5.77 11.29
N ILE A 345 -16.84 6.13 12.56
CA ILE A 345 -16.32 7.38 13.13
C ILE A 345 -14.80 7.35 13.27
N PRO A 346 -14.17 6.31 13.87
CA PRO A 346 -12.72 6.11 13.85
C PRO A 346 -12.12 6.21 12.45
N TYR A 347 -12.71 5.58 11.42
CA TYR A 347 -12.19 5.67 10.06
C TYR A 347 -12.28 7.06 9.42
N ILE A 348 -13.27 7.87 9.82
CA ILE A 348 -13.30 9.30 9.44
C ILE A 348 -12.10 10.03 10.05
N LEU A 349 -11.77 9.77 11.31
CA LEU A 349 -10.62 10.36 11.99
C LEU A 349 -9.31 9.87 11.38
N PHE A 350 -9.21 8.58 11.06
CA PHE A 350 -8.08 7.99 10.34
C PHE A 350 -7.86 8.65 8.98
N ALA A 351 -8.93 8.89 8.20
CA ALA A 351 -8.83 9.57 6.91
C ALA A 351 -8.28 11.00 7.04
N ILE A 352 -8.68 11.72 8.08
CA ILE A 352 -8.15 13.05 8.40
C ILE A 352 -6.66 12.94 8.77
N ALA A 353 -6.30 12.02 9.68
CA ALA A 353 -4.91 11.79 10.10
C ALA A 353 -4.01 11.44 8.92
N MET A 354 -4.48 10.56 8.03
CA MET A 354 -3.76 10.14 6.84
C MET A 354 -3.43 11.31 5.90
N ASN A 355 -4.37 12.23 5.69
CA ASN A 355 -4.14 13.44 4.89
C ASN A 355 -3.19 14.43 5.58
N LEU A 356 -3.26 14.56 6.91
CA LEU A 356 -2.32 15.37 7.70
C LEU A 356 -0.89 14.83 7.61
N ARG A 357 -0.69 13.50 7.57
CA ARG A 357 0.62 12.85 7.40
C ARG A 357 1.28 13.18 6.07
N GLY A 358 0.53 13.67 5.08
CA GLY A 358 1.08 14.24 3.85
C GLY A 358 2.13 15.33 4.11
N LEU A 359 2.04 16.06 5.24
CA LEU A 359 3.08 17.00 5.68
C LEU A 359 4.42 16.31 5.95
N PHE A 360 4.40 15.17 6.66
CA PHE A 360 5.63 14.43 7.01
C PHE A 360 6.30 13.85 5.77
N PHE A 361 5.53 13.28 4.86
CA PHE A 361 6.03 12.78 3.58
C PHE A 361 6.60 13.91 2.72
N GLY A 362 5.86 15.01 2.55
CA GLY A 362 6.29 16.13 1.70
C GLY A 362 7.50 16.88 2.24
N THR A 363 7.66 16.98 3.57
CA THR A 363 8.82 17.59 4.21
C THR A 363 10.01 16.64 4.38
N GLY A 364 9.82 15.34 4.17
CA GLY A 364 10.81 14.30 4.44
C GLY A 364 11.03 14.04 5.94
N LYS A 365 10.14 14.52 6.82
CA LYS A 365 10.19 14.27 8.28
C LYS A 365 9.44 12.98 8.64
N THR A 366 9.74 11.90 7.91
CA THR A 366 9.06 10.60 7.99
C THR A 366 9.29 9.87 9.31
N TYR A 367 10.30 10.22 10.09
CA TYR A 367 10.47 9.71 11.45
C TYR A 367 9.26 9.97 12.36
N ASN A 368 8.45 11.03 12.09
CA ASN A 368 7.22 11.28 12.83
C ASN A 368 6.18 10.17 12.58
N ILE A 369 6.16 9.58 11.39
CA ILE A 369 5.25 8.48 11.05
C ILE A 369 5.62 7.24 11.86
N LEU A 370 6.92 6.92 11.95
CA LEU A 370 7.39 5.82 12.79
C LEU A 370 7.08 6.06 14.28
N ILE A 371 7.24 7.31 14.78
CA ILE A 371 6.88 7.64 16.17
C ILE A 371 5.40 7.36 16.42
N ILE A 372 4.52 7.81 15.53
CA ILE A 372 3.08 7.54 15.62
C ILE A 372 2.83 6.03 15.66
N SER A 373 3.42 5.30 14.73
CA SER A 373 3.27 3.84 14.61
C SER A 373 3.75 3.12 15.88
N LEU A 374 4.92 3.48 16.41
CA LEU A 374 5.42 2.90 17.66
C LEU A 374 4.50 3.16 18.84
N ILE A 375 3.97 4.39 18.99
CA ILE A 375 3.04 4.71 20.06
C ILE A 375 1.74 3.90 19.92
N LEU A 376 1.18 3.80 18.73
CA LEU A 376 -0.05 3.05 18.49
C LEU A 376 0.14 1.55 18.71
N ASN A 377 1.21 1.00 18.18
CA ASN A 377 1.44 -0.45 18.23
C ASN A 377 1.90 -0.90 19.63
N LEU A 378 2.90 -0.24 20.23
CA LEU A 378 3.42 -0.58 21.54
C LEU A 378 2.54 -0.04 22.68
N GLY A 379 1.89 1.10 22.47
CA GLY A 379 1.07 1.75 23.51
C GLY A 379 -0.39 1.33 23.52
N VAL A 380 -0.93 0.79 22.42
CA VAL A 380 -2.34 0.40 22.32
C VAL A 380 -2.47 -1.07 21.89
N ILE A 381 -2.05 -1.43 20.67
CA ILE A 381 -2.30 -2.77 20.12
C ILE A 381 -1.69 -3.86 20.99
N PHE A 382 -0.42 -3.72 21.35
CA PHE A 382 0.27 -4.73 22.16
C PHE A 382 -0.28 -4.86 23.59
N PRO A 383 -0.56 -3.79 24.35
CA PRO A 383 -1.25 -3.89 25.61
C PRO A 383 -2.64 -4.54 25.51
N PHE A 384 -3.45 -4.19 24.53
CA PHE A 384 -4.74 -4.86 24.31
C PHE A 384 -4.57 -6.34 24.02
N PHE A 385 -3.59 -6.71 23.19
CA PHE A 385 -3.25 -8.12 22.96
C PHE A 385 -2.94 -8.86 24.28
N LEU A 386 -2.11 -8.28 25.13
CA LEU A 386 -1.77 -8.87 26.42
C LEU A 386 -3.00 -8.97 27.36
N LEU A 387 -3.84 -7.94 27.42
CA LEU A 387 -5.04 -7.93 28.26
C LEU A 387 -6.07 -8.96 27.80
N ILE A 388 -6.25 -9.15 26.50
CA ILE A 388 -7.15 -10.17 25.94
C ILE A 388 -6.57 -11.57 26.17
N ASN A 389 -5.28 -11.76 25.95
CA ASN A 389 -4.64 -13.05 26.10
C ASN A 389 -4.54 -13.51 27.58
N SER A 390 -4.41 -12.56 28.51
CA SER A 390 -4.45 -12.84 29.95
C SER A 390 -5.86 -12.99 30.55
N SER A 391 -6.89 -12.94 29.71
CA SER A 391 -8.30 -12.99 30.11
C SER A 391 -8.76 -11.82 31.03
N PHE A 392 -7.96 -10.74 31.11
CA PHE A 392 -8.36 -9.51 31.80
C PHE A 392 -9.46 -8.78 31.03
N LEU A 393 -9.36 -8.77 29.71
CA LEU A 393 -10.45 -8.40 28.80
C LEU A 393 -11.05 -9.68 28.19
N PRO A 394 -12.37 -9.68 27.90
CA PRO A 394 -13.00 -10.84 27.27
C PRO A 394 -12.41 -11.08 25.87
N GLN A 395 -12.23 -12.34 25.52
CA GLN A 395 -11.84 -12.74 24.16
C GLN A 395 -13.08 -12.63 23.24
N SER A 396 -13.51 -11.42 22.99
CA SER A 396 -14.70 -11.10 22.20
C SER A 396 -14.37 -10.18 21.03
N PHE A 397 -15.23 -10.21 20.03
CA PHE A 397 -15.10 -9.35 18.84
C PHE A 397 -15.19 -7.87 19.22
N GLU A 398 -15.99 -7.52 20.25
CA GLU A 398 -16.13 -6.18 20.79
C GLU A 398 -14.83 -5.65 21.37
N SER A 399 -14.02 -6.49 22.02
CA SER A 399 -12.71 -6.09 22.53
C SER A 399 -11.74 -5.66 21.42
N ILE A 400 -11.81 -6.30 20.27
CA ILE A 400 -11.02 -5.90 19.08
C ILE A 400 -11.56 -4.60 18.49
N MET A 401 -12.88 -4.46 18.39
CA MET A 401 -13.49 -3.21 17.91
C MET A 401 -13.08 -2.03 18.79
N LEU A 402 -13.14 -2.23 20.11
CA LEU A 402 -12.71 -1.21 21.08
C LEU A 402 -11.23 -0.85 20.93
N MET A 403 -10.36 -1.84 20.74
CA MET A 403 -8.93 -1.61 20.49
C MET A 403 -8.72 -0.68 19.27
N PHE A 404 -9.38 -0.94 18.14
CA PHE A 404 -9.26 -0.10 16.95
C PHE A 404 -9.83 1.31 17.15
N VAL A 405 -10.93 1.46 17.92
CA VAL A 405 -11.45 2.78 18.30
C VAL A 405 -10.37 3.59 19.04
N PHE A 406 -9.68 2.98 20.02
CA PHE A 406 -8.59 3.65 20.73
C PHE A 406 -7.40 3.96 19.82
N VAL A 407 -7.04 3.05 18.91
CA VAL A 407 -5.97 3.26 17.94
C VAL A 407 -6.23 4.52 17.11
N ASP A 408 -7.42 4.65 16.50
CA ASP A 408 -7.72 5.75 15.60
C ASP A 408 -7.92 7.08 16.34
N LEU A 409 -8.50 7.06 17.56
CA LEU A 409 -8.62 8.25 18.42
C LEU A 409 -7.24 8.79 18.85
N ILE A 410 -6.35 7.90 19.27
CA ILE A 410 -4.99 8.28 19.68
C ILE A 410 -4.19 8.72 18.47
N ASP A 411 -4.37 8.06 17.31
CA ASP A 411 -3.72 8.41 16.06
C ASP A 411 -3.98 9.87 15.66
N ILE A 412 -5.24 10.27 15.59
CA ILE A 412 -5.56 11.65 15.16
C ILE A 412 -4.99 12.68 16.13
N ILE A 413 -5.02 12.41 17.45
CA ILE A 413 -4.48 13.31 18.46
C ILE A 413 -2.98 13.50 18.28
N ILE A 414 -2.21 12.39 18.19
CA ILE A 414 -0.75 12.44 18.06
C ILE A 414 -0.37 13.05 16.71
N THR A 415 -1.04 12.63 15.63
CA THR A 415 -0.79 13.17 14.29
C THR A 415 -1.01 14.69 14.27
N TYR A 416 -2.11 15.18 14.85
CA TYR A 416 -2.40 16.62 14.91
C TYR A 416 -1.34 17.38 15.71
N LEU A 417 -0.94 16.88 16.87
CA LEU A 417 0.08 17.52 17.71
C LEU A 417 1.43 17.62 17.00
N LEU A 418 1.87 16.55 16.35
CA LEU A 418 3.13 16.53 15.58
C LEU A 418 3.06 17.43 14.34
N VAL A 419 1.92 17.45 13.65
CA VAL A 419 1.70 18.35 12.50
C VAL A 419 1.76 19.80 12.96
N ARG A 420 1.04 20.16 14.03
CA ARG A 420 1.07 21.52 14.57
C ARG A 420 2.48 21.94 14.99
N HIS A 421 3.21 21.05 15.68
CA HIS A 421 4.60 21.30 16.07
C HIS A 421 5.51 21.53 14.87
N LEU A 422 5.32 20.75 13.80
CA LEU A 422 6.12 20.90 12.58
C LEU A 422 5.78 22.17 11.81
N LEU A 423 4.48 22.53 11.70
CA LEU A 423 4.04 23.78 11.05
C LEU A 423 4.61 25.02 11.73
N ASN A 424 4.75 25.01 13.06
CA ASN A 424 5.34 26.14 13.78
C ASN A 424 6.85 26.29 13.55
N LYS A 425 7.50 25.28 12.95
CA LYS A 425 8.94 25.29 12.61
C LYS A 425 9.23 25.56 11.13
N LEU A 426 8.21 25.56 10.28
CA LEU A 426 8.31 25.85 8.84
C LEU A 426 8.16 27.32 8.54
#